data_c0a03ce39ac398e46113691d67762fd3
#
_entry.id   c0a03ce39ac398e46113691d67762fd3
#
_cell.length_a   1.000
_cell.length_b   1.000
_cell.length_c   1.000
_cell.angle_alpha   90.00
_cell.angle_beta   90.00
_cell.angle_gamma   90.00
#
_symmetry.space_group_name_H-M   'P 1'
#
loop_
_entity.id
_entity.type
_entity.pdbx_description
1 polymer ?
#
loop_
_entity_poly.entity_id
_entity_poly.type
_entity_poly.pdbx_seq_one_letter_code
_entity_poly.pdbx_strand_id
1 'polypeptide(L)'
;MEIENQIAEARRYVANAEEIIKKANYDPELKIYTDSKYIKTAGNILWSGCLVALDAVLDIRKGKGRPSIEKYKEAAGKRDRKLLAAIVAGYDTMHLVMGYDGNKSRKVCDAGFELANAIIDRCEMLCPEPVIV
;
A
#
# COMPACT_ATOMS: atom_id res chain seq x y z
N MET A 1 19.29 -2.04 -4.24
CA MET A 1 18.55 -3.15 -3.57
C MET A 1 17.86 -3.99 -4.64
N GLU A 2 17.98 -5.29 -4.55
CA GLU A 2 17.33 -6.19 -5.48
C GLU A 2 15.82 -6.15 -5.34
N ILE A 3 15.11 -6.38 -6.44
CA ILE A 3 13.64 -6.32 -6.49
C ILE A 3 12.99 -7.25 -5.45
N GLU A 4 13.52 -8.46 -5.29
CA GLU A 4 13.03 -9.41 -4.29
C GLU A 4 13.11 -8.86 -2.87
N ASN A 5 14.20 -8.16 -2.54
CA ASN A 5 14.38 -7.53 -1.24
C ASN A 5 13.42 -6.36 -1.04
N GLN A 6 13.10 -5.63 -2.11
CA GLN A 6 12.13 -4.53 -2.06
C GLN A 6 10.71 -5.07 -1.84
N ILE A 7 10.33 -6.18 -2.48
CA ILE A 7 9.04 -6.81 -2.24
C ILE A 7 8.94 -7.32 -0.80
N ALA A 8 9.99 -7.96 -0.29
CA ALA A 8 10.03 -8.40 1.11
C ALA A 8 9.91 -7.22 2.08
N GLU A 9 10.56 -6.11 1.76
CA GLU A 9 10.47 -4.88 2.56
C GLU A 9 9.05 -4.32 2.56
N ALA A 10 8.39 -4.29 1.40
CA ALA A 10 7.00 -3.86 1.29
C ALA A 10 6.09 -4.69 2.19
N ARG A 11 6.28 -6.01 2.23
CA ARG A 11 5.50 -6.90 3.10
C ARG A 11 5.76 -6.65 4.58
N ARG A 12 6.97 -6.23 4.96
CA ARG A 12 7.26 -5.84 6.34
C ARG A 12 6.48 -4.60 6.75
N TYR A 13 6.29 -3.63 5.83
CA TYR A 13 5.43 -2.47 6.09
C TYR A 13 4.00 -2.92 6.42
N VAL A 14 3.46 -3.88 5.67
CA VAL A 14 2.11 -4.40 5.95
C VAL A 14 2.05 -5.05 7.33
N ALA A 15 3.04 -5.87 7.67
CA ALA A 15 3.10 -6.51 8.98
C ALA A 15 3.18 -5.47 10.12
N ASN A 16 3.96 -4.42 9.92
CA ASN A 16 4.06 -3.33 10.89
C ASN A 16 2.72 -2.59 11.05
N ALA A 17 2.01 -2.36 9.94
CA ALA A 17 0.69 -1.74 9.99
C ALA A 17 -0.32 -2.62 10.75
N GLU A 18 -0.26 -3.94 10.58
CA GLU A 18 -1.11 -4.87 11.31
C GLU A 18 -0.89 -4.77 12.83
N GLU A 19 0.36 -4.64 13.27
CA GLU A 19 0.67 -4.46 14.69
C GLU A 19 0.18 -3.11 15.21
N ILE A 20 0.30 -2.07 14.41
CA ILE A 20 -0.11 -0.72 14.80
C ILE A 20 -1.63 -0.62 14.93
N ILE A 21 -2.40 -1.19 14.00
CA ILE A 21 -3.85 -1.05 14.04
C ILE A 21 -4.47 -1.79 15.23
N LYS A 22 -3.81 -2.79 15.78
CA LYS A 22 -4.26 -3.47 17.00
C LYS A 22 -4.36 -2.49 18.19
N LYS A 23 -3.59 -1.42 18.18
CA LYS A 23 -3.61 -0.39 19.24
C LYS A 23 -4.80 0.55 19.14
N ALA A 24 -5.56 0.49 18.04
CA ALA A 24 -6.69 1.38 17.81
C ALA A 24 -7.95 1.01 18.58
N ASN A 25 -7.92 -0.06 19.37
CA ASN A 25 -9.00 -0.54 20.22
C ASN A 25 -10.31 -0.79 19.46
N TYR A 26 -10.43 -1.98 18.92
CA TYR A 26 -11.60 -2.37 18.14
C TYR A 26 -12.83 -2.60 19.04
N ASP A 27 -13.97 -1.99 18.66
CA ASP A 27 -15.27 -2.24 19.28
C ASP A 27 -16.08 -3.20 18.40
N PRO A 28 -16.27 -4.47 18.81
CA PRO A 28 -16.94 -5.45 17.97
C PRO A 28 -18.45 -5.22 17.81
N GLU A 29 -19.08 -4.50 18.73
CA GLU A 29 -20.52 -4.21 18.63
C GLU A 29 -20.78 -3.17 17.53
N LEU A 30 -19.98 -2.10 17.52
CA LEU A 30 -20.12 -1.03 16.55
C LEU A 30 -19.33 -1.28 15.28
N LYS A 31 -18.45 -2.27 15.28
CA LYS A 31 -17.55 -2.61 14.17
C LYS A 31 -16.67 -1.44 13.75
N ILE A 32 -16.19 -0.71 14.74
CA ILE A 32 -15.29 0.42 14.55
C ILE A 32 -14.09 0.32 15.47
N TYR A 33 -13.01 0.97 15.07
CA TYR A 33 -11.90 1.27 15.96
C TYR A 33 -12.20 2.56 16.72
N THR A 34 -11.72 2.69 17.94
CA THR A 34 -12.02 3.86 18.78
C THR A 34 -10.95 4.96 18.69
N ASP A 35 -9.74 4.62 18.26
CA ASP A 35 -8.61 5.56 18.20
C ASP A 35 -8.11 5.78 16.78
N SER A 36 -8.51 6.90 16.16
CA SER A 36 -8.16 7.25 14.79
C SER A 36 -6.66 7.49 14.56
N LYS A 37 -5.92 7.83 15.61
CA LYS A 37 -4.47 8.06 15.54
C LYS A 37 -3.74 6.85 14.96
N TYR A 38 -4.06 5.66 15.43
CA TYR A 38 -3.42 4.43 14.97
C TYR A 38 -3.90 4.01 13.58
N ILE A 39 -5.14 4.37 13.21
CA ILE A 39 -5.64 4.15 11.85
C ILE A 39 -4.86 5.01 10.87
N LYS A 40 -4.64 6.29 11.20
CA LYS A 40 -3.84 7.19 10.36
C LYS A 40 -2.42 6.65 10.16
N THR A 41 -1.80 6.22 11.25
CA THR A 41 -0.45 5.66 11.20
C THR A 41 -0.41 4.39 10.35
N ALA A 42 -1.35 3.47 10.57
CA ALA A 42 -1.41 2.23 9.80
C ALA A 42 -1.63 2.49 8.30
N GLY A 43 -2.55 3.39 7.96
CA GLY A 43 -2.83 3.73 6.56
C GLY A 43 -1.62 4.30 5.84
N ASN A 44 -0.89 5.19 6.49
CA ASN A 44 0.33 5.77 5.93
C ASN A 44 1.44 4.74 5.77
N ILE A 45 1.58 3.82 6.72
CA ILE A 45 2.56 2.73 6.62
C ILE A 45 2.19 1.78 5.47
N LEU A 46 0.92 1.41 5.33
CA LEU A 46 0.46 0.57 4.23
C LEU A 46 0.78 1.20 2.88
N TRP A 47 0.45 2.48 2.71
CA TRP A 47 0.71 3.17 1.45
C TRP A 47 2.22 3.27 1.18
N SER A 48 3.02 3.55 2.21
CA SER A 48 4.48 3.59 2.07
C SER A 48 5.04 2.24 1.61
N GLY A 49 4.51 1.14 2.14
CA GLY A 49 4.88 -0.21 1.69
C GLY A 49 4.52 -0.44 0.23
N CYS A 50 3.34 0.01 -0.20
CA CYS A 50 2.94 -0.07 -1.60
C CYS A 50 3.91 0.70 -2.50
N LEU A 51 4.34 1.89 -2.08
CA LEU A 51 5.30 2.69 -2.84
C LEU A 51 6.65 1.99 -2.98
N VAL A 52 7.10 1.29 -1.94
CA VAL A 52 8.33 0.48 -2.03
C VAL A 52 8.20 -0.60 -3.12
N ALA A 53 7.07 -1.31 -3.15
CA ALA A 53 6.84 -2.33 -4.17
C ALA A 53 6.70 -1.73 -5.57
N LEU A 54 5.99 -0.61 -5.69
CA LEU A 54 5.82 0.08 -6.98
C LEU A 54 7.15 0.59 -7.53
N ASP A 55 8.00 1.15 -6.68
CA ASP A 55 9.32 1.63 -7.08
C ASP A 55 10.21 0.49 -7.58
N ALA A 56 9.95 -0.74 -7.15
CA ALA A 56 10.72 -1.90 -7.59
C ALA A 56 10.39 -2.32 -9.03
N VAL A 57 9.16 -2.11 -9.49
CA VAL A 57 8.69 -2.65 -10.78
C VAL A 57 8.33 -1.59 -11.81
N LEU A 58 8.09 -0.35 -11.39
CA LEU A 58 7.75 0.73 -12.30
C LEU A 58 8.99 1.58 -12.60
N ASP A 59 9.15 1.91 -13.88
CA ASP A 59 10.20 2.82 -14.32
C ASP A 59 9.68 4.26 -14.21
N ILE A 60 9.99 4.90 -13.09
CA ILE A 60 9.57 6.27 -12.83
C ILE A 60 10.78 7.14 -12.65
N ARG A 61 10.90 8.17 -13.50
CA ARG A 61 11.96 9.17 -13.35
C ARG A 61 11.79 9.95 -12.07
N LYS A 62 12.76 9.80 -11.18
CA LYS A 62 12.79 10.56 -9.93
C LYS A 62 13.46 11.90 -10.19
N GLY A 63 12.70 12.98 -9.99
CA GLY A 63 13.24 14.33 -9.90
C GLY A 63 13.60 14.63 -8.45
N LYS A 64 13.39 15.88 -8.03
CA LYS A 64 13.54 16.26 -6.62
C LYS A 64 12.35 15.76 -5.82
N GLY A 65 12.61 14.92 -4.84
CA GLY A 65 11.59 14.36 -3.96
C GLY A 65 10.85 13.17 -4.58
N ARG A 66 9.79 12.74 -3.91
CA ARG A 66 9.00 11.58 -4.34
C ARG A 66 8.11 11.94 -5.54
N PRO A 67 8.01 11.03 -6.53
CA PRO A 67 7.09 11.26 -7.65
C PRO A 67 5.64 11.41 -7.19
N SER A 68 4.86 12.18 -7.94
CA SER A 68 3.44 12.37 -7.65
C SER A 68 2.64 11.09 -7.92
N ILE A 69 1.45 10.99 -7.33
CA ILE A 69 0.54 9.88 -7.58
C ILE A 69 0.19 9.77 -9.08
N GLU A 70 0.11 10.89 -9.78
CA GLU A 70 -0.17 10.89 -11.22
C GLU A 70 0.91 10.18 -12.02
N LYS A 71 2.17 10.33 -11.63
CA LYS A 71 3.28 9.63 -12.29
C LYS A 71 3.22 8.12 -12.05
N TYR A 72 2.84 7.70 -10.86
CA TYR A 72 2.63 6.27 -10.55
C TYR A 72 1.49 5.70 -11.38
N LYS A 73 0.37 6.41 -11.49
CA LYS A 73 -0.76 5.99 -12.32
C LYS A 73 -0.39 5.89 -13.78
N GLU A 74 0.34 6.86 -14.31
CA GLU A 74 0.80 6.86 -15.69
C GLU A 74 1.71 5.67 -15.98
N ALA A 75 2.70 5.45 -15.15
CA ALA A 75 3.64 4.33 -15.32
C ALA A 75 2.93 2.98 -15.20
N ALA A 76 2.02 2.84 -14.24
CA ALA A 76 1.25 1.62 -14.07
C ALA A 76 0.31 1.37 -15.24
N GLY A 77 -0.34 2.41 -15.76
CA GLY A 77 -1.23 2.31 -16.90
C GLY A 77 -0.53 1.80 -18.17
N LYS A 78 0.73 2.15 -18.34
CA LYS A 78 1.56 1.66 -19.45
C LYS A 78 2.00 0.21 -19.26
N ARG A 79 2.14 -0.23 -18.01
CA ARG A 79 2.69 -1.54 -17.67
C ARG A 79 1.64 -2.61 -17.47
N ASP A 80 0.57 -2.29 -16.72
CA ASP A 80 -0.41 -3.27 -16.29
C ASP A 80 -1.68 -2.60 -15.78
N ARG A 81 -2.81 -2.88 -16.44
CA ARG A 81 -4.09 -2.25 -16.08
C ARG A 81 -4.61 -2.67 -14.71
N LYS A 82 -4.34 -3.92 -14.30
CA LYS A 82 -4.75 -4.40 -12.98
C LYS A 82 -4.01 -3.65 -11.88
N LEU A 83 -2.72 -3.38 -12.10
CA LEU A 83 -1.94 -2.60 -11.16
C LEU A 83 -2.46 -1.17 -11.08
N LEU A 84 -2.78 -0.55 -12.22
CA LEU A 84 -3.37 0.79 -12.23
C LEU A 84 -4.66 0.85 -11.41
N ALA A 85 -5.57 -0.11 -11.63
CA ALA A 85 -6.84 -0.14 -10.89
C ALA A 85 -6.60 -0.29 -9.39
N ALA A 86 -5.66 -1.13 -8.99
CA ALA A 86 -5.32 -1.32 -7.58
C ALA A 86 -4.71 -0.05 -6.96
N ILE A 87 -3.86 0.67 -7.71
CA ILE A 87 -3.27 1.93 -7.26
C ILE A 87 -4.36 2.98 -7.03
N VAL A 88 -5.31 3.13 -7.95
CA VAL A 88 -6.39 4.11 -7.83
C VAL A 88 -7.21 3.85 -6.57
N ALA A 89 -7.66 2.61 -6.37
CA ALA A 89 -8.43 2.24 -5.18
C ALA A 89 -7.58 2.33 -3.91
N GLY A 90 -6.34 1.88 -3.97
CA GLY A 90 -5.44 1.83 -2.81
C GLY A 90 -5.04 3.21 -2.31
N TYR A 91 -4.73 4.13 -3.20
CA TYR A 91 -4.39 5.50 -2.83
C TYR A 91 -5.54 6.15 -2.05
N ASP A 92 -6.77 6.05 -2.57
CA ASP A 92 -7.93 6.62 -1.89
C ASP A 92 -8.14 5.99 -0.51
N THR A 93 -8.09 4.67 -0.41
CA THR A 93 -8.40 3.98 0.84
C THR A 93 -7.28 4.13 1.86
N MET A 94 -6.04 3.85 1.49
CA MET A 94 -4.92 3.85 2.44
C MET A 94 -4.41 5.25 2.77
N HIS A 95 -4.19 6.07 1.76
CA HIS A 95 -3.57 7.37 1.97
C HIS A 95 -4.57 8.43 2.42
N LEU A 96 -5.75 8.48 1.80
CA LEU A 96 -6.75 9.51 2.10
C LEU A 96 -7.71 9.09 3.22
N VAL A 97 -8.44 8.01 3.04
CA VAL A 97 -9.51 7.62 3.99
C VAL A 97 -8.94 7.14 5.33
N MET A 98 -7.92 6.30 5.32
CA MET A 98 -7.24 5.88 6.54
C MET A 98 -6.19 6.89 6.99
N GLY A 99 -5.22 7.18 6.14
CA GLY A 99 -4.02 7.94 6.48
C GLY A 99 -4.28 9.41 6.79
N TYR A 100 -5.17 10.04 6.05
CA TYR A 100 -5.51 11.45 6.25
C TYR A 100 -6.71 11.62 7.18
N ASP A 101 -7.82 10.93 6.87
CA ASP A 101 -9.09 11.10 7.60
C ASP A 101 -9.15 10.29 8.90
N GLY A 102 -8.43 9.18 9.00
CA GLY A 102 -8.49 8.29 10.17
C GLY A 102 -9.84 7.63 10.32
N ASN A 103 -10.43 7.17 9.22
CA ASN A 103 -11.74 6.55 9.21
C ASN A 103 -11.78 5.33 10.12
N LYS A 104 -12.70 5.30 11.06
CA LYS A 104 -12.78 4.28 12.12
C LYS A 104 -13.47 2.98 11.72
N SER A 105 -14.06 2.91 10.52
CA SER A 105 -14.75 1.71 10.05
C SER A 105 -13.80 0.51 9.91
N ARG A 106 -14.12 -0.58 10.58
CA ARG A 106 -13.36 -1.83 10.44
C ARG A 106 -13.33 -2.30 9.00
N LYS A 107 -14.48 -2.22 8.33
CA LYS A 107 -14.63 -2.64 6.93
C LYS A 107 -13.72 -1.84 6.01
N VAL A 108 -13.62 -0.53 6.21
CA VAL A 108 -12.74 0.35 5.43
C VAL A 108 -11.27 -0.01 5.68
N CYS A 109 -10.90 -0.20 6.94
CA CYS A 109 -9.51 -0.56 7.28
C CYS A 109 -9.12 -1.93 6.69
N ASP A 110 -10.00 -2.91 6.77
CA ASP A 110 -9.77 -4.23 6.17
C ASP A 110 -9.58 -4.10 4.65
N ALA A 111 -10.38 -3.27 3.99
CA ALA A 111 -10.21 -3.00 2.56
C ALA A 111 -8.84 -2.39 2.25
N GLY A 112 -8.35 -1.52 3.13
CA GLY A 112 -7.00 -0.94 3.00
C GLY A 112 -5.91 -2.01 3.01
N PHE A 113 -5.98 -2.95 3.95
CA PHE A 113 -5.04 -4.07 4.02
C PHE A 113 -5.14 -4.96 2.78
N GLU A 114 -6.35 -5.28 2.33
CA GLU A 114 -6.55 -6.09 1.12
C GLU A 114 -5.96 -5.41 -0.12
N LEU A 115 -6.16 -4.11 -0.26
CA LEU A 115 -5.63 -3.34 -1.38
C LEU A 115 -4.11 -3.26 -1.35
N ALA A 116 -3.52 -3.09 -0.16
CA ALA A 116 -2.07 -3.10 -0.01
C ALA A 116 -1.49 -4.44 -0.47
N ASN A 117 -2.06 -5.54 -0.01
CA ASN A 117 -1.62 -6.88 -0.41
C ASN A 117 -1.82 -7.10 -1.92
N ALA A 118 -2.93 -6.64 -2.49
CA ALA A 118 -3.19 -6.76 -3.93
C ALA A 118 -2.13 -6.03 -4.76
N ILE A 119 -1.76 -4.81 -4.34
CA ILE A 119 -0.70 -4.05 -5.03
C ILE A 119 0.64 -4.78 -4.95
N ILE A 120 1.02 -5.22 -3.75
CA ILE A 120 2.30 -5.90 -3.54
C ILE A 120 2.36 -7.23 -4.30
N ASP A 121 1.28 -8.02 -4.23
CA ASP A 121 1.18 -9.28 -4.96
C ASP A 121 1.31 -9.05 -6.47
N ARG A 122 0.65 -8.04 -6.99
CA ARG A 122 0.73 -7.73 -8.42
C ARG A 122 2.14 -7.29 -8.82
N CYS A 123 2.78 -6.47 -7.99
CA CYS A 123 4.17 -6.08 -8.20
C CYS A 123 5.09 -7.31 -8.22
N GLU A 124 4.89 -8.25 -7.33
CA GLU A 124 5.67 -9.49 -7.30
C GLU A 124 5.50 -10.28 -8.59
N MET A 125 4.27 -10.38 -9.11
CA MET A 125 4.00 -11.05 -10.39
C MET A 125 4.69 -10.38 -11.58
N LEU A 126 4.86 -9.06 -11.52
CA LEU A 126 5.48 -8.29 -12.58
C LEU A 126 7.01 -8.28 -12.51
N CYS A 127 7.59 -8.82 -11.43
CA CYS A 127 9.03 -8.94 -11.33
C CYS A 127 9.55 -9.92 -12.39
N PRO A 128 10.70 -9.61 -13.05
CA PRO A 128 11.28 -10.55 -13.99
C PRO A 128 11.68 -11.83 -13.26
N GLU A 129 11.45 -12.97 -13.92
CA GLU A 129 11.88 -14.28 -13.39
C GLU A 129 13.40 -14.31 -13.25
N PRO A 130 13.93 -14.97 -12.20
CA PRO A 130 15.37 -15.14 -12.08
C PRO A 130 15.91 -15.89 -13.29
N VAL A 131 16.97 -15.34 -13.90
CA VAL A 131 17.65 -16.03 -14.99
C VAL A 131 18.44 -17.18 -14.37
N ILE A 132 18.06 -18.40 -14.69
CA ILE A 132 18.82 -19.60 -14.30
C ILE A 132 19.92 -19.79 -15.34
N VAL A 133 21.13 -19.54 -14.89
CA VAL A 133 22.30 -19.74 -15.76
C VAL A 133 22.88 -21.11 -15.50
#